data_22860681813d8dd10747ddc9d7c64011
#
_entry.id   22860681813d8dd10747ddc9d7c64011
#
_cell.length_a   1.000
_cell.length_b   1.000
_cell.length_c   1.000
_cell.angle_alpha   90.00
_cell.angle_beta   90.00
_cell.angle_gamma   90.00
#
_symmetry.space_group_name_H-M   'P 1'
#
loop_
_entity.id
_entity.type
_entity.pdbx_description
1 polymer ?
#
loop_
_entity_poly.entity_id
_entity_poly.type
_entity_poly.pdbx_seq_one_letter_code
_entity_poly.pdbx_strand_id
1 'polypeptide(L)'
;MIRRVVQKDSTGCGIACAAMLSGTTYRRAKLLAIDLGIASDRPPYYTSSRDLSLLLRKLGLEPSRGRRLSRWESLQCLSVVGINHNDETDTWHWVVYVPTANGGYVLDPKKSIKSARRVDFGRMTPCSCIPVLRPNKSFKPTPLRGPA
;
A
#
# COMPACT_ATOMS: atom_id res chain seq x y z
N MET A 1 1.47 13.37 7.24
CA MET A 1 0.43 13.17 6.22
C MET A 1 0.94 12.29 5.10
N ILE A 2 0.12 11.33 4.67
CA ILE A 2 0.49 10.41 3.60
C ILE A 2 0.22 11.09 2.27
N ARG A 3 1.20 11.05 1.38
CA ARG A 3 1.08 11.63 0.06
C ARG A 3 0.92 10.55 -0.99
N ARG A 4 0.11 10.84 -1.99
CA ARG A 4 -0.06 9.94 -3.11
C ARG A 4 1.25 9.79 -3.88
N VAL A 5 1.59 8.54 -4.19
CA VAL A 5 2.72 8.21 -5.07
C VAL A 5 2.14 7.52 -6.30
N VAL A 6 2.49 7.98 -7.47
CA VAL A 6 2.01 7.40 -8.72
C VAL A 6 2.97 6.30 -9.13
N GLN A 7 2.43 5.12 -9.46
CA GLN A 7 3.23 4.01 -9.97
C GLN A 7 3.83 4.37 -11.33
N LYS A 8 5.05 3.96 -11.55
CA LYS A 8 5.73 4.21 -12.82
C LYS A 8 5.65 3.03 -13.77
N ASP A 9 5.30 1.87 -13.24
CA ASP A 9 5.15 0.63 -14.01
C ASP A 9 3.69 0.21 -13.93
N SER A 10 3.16 -0.37 -15.00
CA SER A 10 1.73 -0.71 -15.07
C SER A 10 1.30 -1.72 -14.00
N THR A 11 2.22 -2.53 -13.50
CA THR A 11 1.95 -3.55 -12.49
C THR A 11 2.49 -3.18 -11.11
N GLY A 12 2.93 -1.94 -10.93
CA GLY A 12 3.64 -1.50 -9.73
C GLY A 12 2.76 -0.91 -8.63
N CYS A 13 1.47 -1.18 -8.61
CA CYS A 13 0.56 -0.56 -7.64
C CYS A 13 0.94 -0.89 -6.19
N GLY A 14 1.32 -2.14 -5.90
CA GLY A 14 1.71 -2.51 -4.55
C GLY A 14 2.97 -1.82 -4.09
N ILE A 15 3.95 -1.70 -4.99
CA ILE A 15 5.19 -0.98 -4.70
C ILE A 15 4.89 0.49 -4.39
N ALA A 16 4.02 1.11 -5.18
CA ALA A 16 3.63 2.50 -4.96
C ALA A 16 2.92 2.68 -3.63
N CYS A 17 2.04 1.75 -3.26
CA CYS A 17 1.36 1.78 -1.96
C CYS A 17 2.36 1.72 -0.81
N ALA A 18 3.35 0.83 -0.92
CA ALA A 18 4.40 0.74 0.10
C ALA A 18 5.19 2.04 0.20
N ALA A 19 5.49 2.67 -0.92
CA ALA A 19 6.17 3.97 -0.93
C ALA A 19 5.35 5.03 -0.23
N MET A 20 4.04 5.09 -0.50
CA MET A 20 3.15 6.06 0.16
C MET A 20 3.15 5.90 1.67
N LEU A 21 2.96 4.67 2.13
CA LEU A 21 2.83 4.40 3.56
C LEU A 21 4.12 4.63 4.32
N SER A 22 5.25 4.37 3.70
CA SER A 22 6.55 4.55 4.35
C SER A 22 7.15 5.94 4.17
N GLY A 23 6.56 6.76 3.31
CA GLY A 23 7.07 8.10 3.04
C GLY A 23 8.33 8.12 2.19
N THR A 24 8.53 7.08 1.37
CA THR A 24 9.68 7.02 0.48
C THR A 24 9.24 7.19 -0.98
N THR A 25 10.19 7.11 -1.89
CA THR A 25 9.89 7.24 -3.32
C THR A 25 9.53 5.90 -3.92
N TYR A 26 8.84 5.94 -5.06
CA TYR A 26 8.53 4.72 -5.81
C TYR A 26 9.81 3.95 -6.15
N ARG A 27 10.83 4.68 -6.60
CA ARG A 27 12.10 4.06 -6.99
C ARG A 27 12.74 3.31 -5.82
N ARG A 28 12.79 3.91 -4.64
CA ARG A 28 13.40 3.26 -3.48
C ARG A 28 12.64 2.02 -3.05
N ALA A 29 11.31 2.09 -3.04
CA ALA A 29 10.49 0.93 -2.72
C ALA A 29 10.69 -0.18 -3.74
N LYS A 30 10.77 0.17 -5.03
CA LYS A 30 10.99 -0.80 -6.10
C LYS A 30 12.35 -1.49 -5.96
N LEU A 31 13.41 -0.71 -5.71
CA LEU A 31 14.74 -1.30 -5.55
C LEU A 31 14.78 -2.24 -4.35
N LEU A 32 14.11 -1.89 -3.27
CA LEU A 32 14.03 -2.78 -2.11
C LEU A 32 13.27 -4.06 -2.44
N ALA A 33 12.18 -3.96 -3.19
CA ALA A 33 11.41 -5.13 -3.61
C ALA A 33 12.25 -6.08 -4.46
N ILE A 34 13.06 -5.52 -5.35
CA ILE A 34 13.98 -6.31 -6.16
C ILE A 34 15.04 -6.97 -5.27
N ASP A 35 15.61 -6.22 -4.36
CA ASP A 35 16.64 -6.72 -3.45
C ASP A 35 16.12 -7.85 -2.55
N LEU A 36 14.85 -7.79 -2.17
CA LEU A 36 14.21 -8.83 -1.36
C LEU A 36 13.76 -10.05 -2.17
N GLY A 37 13.91 -10.01 -3.48
CA GLY A 37 13.45 -11.10 -4.34
C GLY A 37 11.95 -11.12 -4.56
N ILE A 38 11.24 -10.08 -4.14
CA ILE A 38 9.80 -9.94 -4.38
C ILE A 38 9.53 -9.66 -5.85
N ALA A 39 10.37 -8.84 -6.45
CA ALA A 39 10.27 -8.48 -7.85
C ALA A 39 11.59 -8.76 -8.53
N SER A 40 11.54 -9.08 -9.83
CA SER A 40 12.74 -9.16 -10.64
C SER A 40 13.11 -7.77 -11.14
N ASP A 41 14.21 -7.65 -11.87
CA ASP A 41 14.60 -6.36 -12.45
C ASP A 41 13.80 -5.99 -13.70
N ARG A 42 12.82 -6.81 -14.07
CA ARG A 42 11.95 -6.60 -15.22
C ARG A 42 10.49 -6.77 -14.83
N PRO A 43 9.57 -6.08 -15.53
CA PRO A 43 8.15 -6.30 -15.28
C PRO A 43 7.74 -7.75 -15.62
N PRO A 44 6.65 -8.25 -15.04
CA PRO A 44 5.71 -7.52 -14.18
C PRO A 44 6.19 -7.40 -12.74
N TYR A 45 5.60 -6.44 -12.01
CA TYR A 45 5.96 -6.17 -10.61
C TYR A 45 4.77 -6.40 -9.67
N TYR A 46 3.93 -7.36 -9.97
CA TYR A 46 2.82 -7.74 -9.09
C TYR A 46 3.33 -8.13 -7.72
N THR A 47 2.57 -7.77 -6.70
CA THR A 47 2.86 -8.20 -5.34
C THR A 47 1.65 -8.93 -4.76
N SER A 48 1.90 -10.10 -4.18
CA SER A 48 0.89 -10.79 -3.40
C SER A 48 0.74 -10.09 -2.05
N SER A 49 -0.28 -10.46 -1.29
CA SER A 49 -0.43 -9.94 0.07
C SER A 49 0.79 -10.24 0.92
N ARG A 50 1.34 -11.43 0.78
CA ARG A 50 2.52 -11.86 1.52
C ARG A 50 3.74 -11.02 1.16
N ASP A 51 3.97 -10.83 -0.13
CA ASP A 51 5.11 -10.05 -0.60
C ASP A 51 4.98 -8.59 -0.19
N LEU A 52 3.78 -8.05 -0.31
CA LEU A 52 3.54 -6.67 0.08
C LEU A 52 3.76 -6.48 1.59
N SER A 53 3.29 -7.42 2.40
CA SER A 53 3.53 -7.37 3.84
C SER A 53 5.03 -7.40 4.17
N LEU A 54 5.79 -8.23 3.48
CA LEU A 54 7.24 -8.28 3.67
C LEU A 54 7.89 -6.95 3.32
N LEU A 55 7.50 -6.36 2.19
CA LEU A 55 8.03 -5.07 1.76
C LEU A 55 7.70 -3.99 2.77
N LEU A 56 6.47 -3.96 3.27
CA LEU A 56 6.04 -3.00 4.28
C LEU A 56 6.87 -3.12 5.55
N ARG A 57 7.11 -4.34 6.03
CA ARG A 57 7.95 -4.55 7.22
C ARG A 57 9.37 -4.03 7.01
N LYS A 58 9.94 -4.30 5.87
CA LYS A 58 11.31 -3.86 5.58
C LYS A 58 11.41 -2.35 5.47
N LEU A 59 10.30 -1.69 5.16
CA LEU A 59 10.24 -0.23 5.12
C LEU A 59 9.91 0.38 6.49
N GLY A 60 9.86 -0.43 7.55
CA GLY A 60 9.67 0.07 8.90
C GLY A 60 8.23 0.16 9.35
N LEU A 61 7.32 -0.46 8.63
CA LEU A 61 5.90 -0.46 8.96
C LEU A 61 5.51 -1.79 9.62
N GLU A 62 4.34 -1.81 10.23
CA GLU A 62 3.84 -3.01 10.91
C GLU A 62 2.52 -3.42 10.25
N PRO A 63 2.57 -4.23 9.20
CA PRO A 63 1.35 -4.75 8.60
C PRO A 63 0.73 -5.81 9.50
N SER A 64 -0.57 -5.72 9.65
CA SER A 64 -1.35 -6.76 10.29
C SER A 64 -1.60 -7.88 9.29
N ARG A 65 -2.16 -8.98 9.77
CA ARG A 65 -2.51 -10.07 8.89
C ARG A 65 -3.53 -9.62 7.84
N GLY A 66 -3.29 -9.97 6.59
CA GLY A 66 -4.24 -9.69 5.52
C GLY A 66 -5.53 -10.46 5.70
N ARG A 67 -6.64 -9.88 5.28
CA ARG A 67 -7.95 -10.50 5.39
C ARG A 67 -8.85 -10.07 4.25
N ARG A 68 -9.93 -10.80 4.07
CA ARG A 68 -10.95 -10.43 3.08
C ARG A 68 -11.64 -9.15 3.53
N LEU A 69 -12.01 -8.35 2.55
CA LEU A 69 -12.78 -7.14 2.79
C LEU A 69 -13.88 -7.07 1.72
N SER A 70 -15.13 -7.11 2.15
CA SER A 70 -16.25 -7.04 1.20
C SER A 70 -16.96 -5.70 1.22
N ARG A 71 -16.75 -4.89 2.25
CA ARG A 71 -17.42 -3.60 2.40
C ARG A 71 -16.46 -2.57 2.96
N TRP A 72 -16.43 -1.39 2.35
CA TRP A 72 -15.60 -0.30 2.84
C TRP A 72 -15.97 0.10 4.28
N GLU A 73 -17.23 0.02 4.63
CA GLU A 73 -17.71 0.42 5.95
C GLU A 73 -17.11 -0.42 7.08
N SER A 74 -16.65 -1.62 6.76
CA SER A 74 -15.98 -2.49 7.74
C SER A 74 -14.56 -2.06 8.05
N LEU A 75 -14.01 -1.12 7.30
CA LEU A 75 -12.61 -0.72 7.41
C LEU A 75 -12.52 0.61 8.12
N GLN A 76 -11.79 0.63 9.25
CA GLN A 76 -11.68 1.83 10.07
C GLN A 76 -10.24 2.22 10.38
N CYS A 77 -9.29 1.60 9.70
CA CYS A 77 -7.87 1.85 9.95
C CYS A 77 -7.12 2.04 8.65
N LEU A 78 -5.96 2.66 8.75
CA LEU A 78 -5.05 2.80 7.62
C LEU A 78 -4.73 1.42 7.07
N SER A 79 -4.89 1.24 5.77
CA SER A 79 -4.76 -0.08 5.15
C SER A 79 -4.32 0.00 3.71
N VAL A 80 -3.67 -1.05 3.26
CA VAL A 80 -3.56 -1.30 1.83
C VAL A 80 -4.75 -2.17 1.46
N VAL A 81 -5.46 -1.81 0.40
CA VAL A 81 -6.70 -2.51 0.01
C VAL A 81 -6.56 -2.99 -1.42
N GLY A 82 -6.87 -4.26 -1.63
CA GLY A 82 -7.01 -4.82 -2.97
C GLY A 82 -8.41 -4.56 -3.49
N ILE A 83 -8.52 -4.01 -4.67
CA ILE A 83 -9.80 -3.68 -5.28
C ILE A 83 -9.93 -4.28 -6.67
N ASN A 84 -11.16 -4.44 -7.10
CA ASN A 84 -11.51 -4.77 -8.49
C ASN A 84 -10.82 -6.05 -8.98
N HIS A 85 -10.98 -7.11 -8.19
CA HIS A 85 -10.39 -8.41 -8.51
C HIS A 85 -10.89 -8.92 -9.86
N ASN A 86 -9.97 -9.39 -10.68
CA ASN A 86 -10.26 -10.03 -11.95
C ASN A 86 -10.13 -11.54 -11.77
N ASP A 87 -11.25 -12.25 -11.84
CA ASP A 87 -11.27 -13.69 -11.58
C ASP A 87 -10.52 -14.49 -12.64
N GLU A 88 -10.48 -13.98 -13.87
CA GLU A 88 -9.82 -14.68 -14.97
C GLU A 88 -8.31 -14.69 -14.83
N THR A 89 -7.75 -13.60 -14.36
CA THR A 89 -6.30 -13.44 -14.22
C THR A 89 -5.82 -13.58 -12.78
N ASP A 90 -6.75 -13.62 -11.84
CA ASP A 90 -6.46 -13.61 -10.40
C ASP A 90 -5.56 -12.44 -10.04
N THR A 91 -5.88 -11.28 -10.57
CA THR A 91 -5.16 -10.04 -10.27
C THR A 91 -6.12 -9.01 -9.71
N TRP A 92 -5.56 -8.06 -9.00
CA TRP A 92 -6.32 -6.97 -8.41
C TRP A 92 -5.44 -5.73 -8.37
N HIS A 93 -6.03 -4.62 -8.00
CA HIS A 93 -5.31 -3.35 -7.91
C HIS A 93 -5.15 -2.96 -6.44
N TRP A 94 -3.95 -2.62 -6.03
CA TRP A 94 -3.68 -2.16 -4.67
C TRP A 94 -3.84 -0.65 -4.57
N VAL A 95 -4.53 -0.20 -3.53
CA VAL A 95 -4.69 1.21 -3.19
C VAL A 95 -4.45 1.39 -1.70
N VAL A 96 -4.29 2.64 -1.26
CA VAL A 96 -4.17 2.95 0.17
C VAL A 96 -5.46 3.59 0.65
N TYR A 97 -6.03 3.07 1.72
CA TYR A 97 -7.19 3.67 2.38
C TYR A 97 -6.73 4.46 3.59
N VAL A 98 -7.14 5.72 3.67
CA VAL A 98 -6.81 6.62 4.79
C VAL A 98 -8.10 6.96 5.51
N PRO A 99 -8.26 6.53 6.78
CA PRO A 99 -9.46 6.86 7.54
C PRO A 99 -9.45 8.33 7.97
N THR A 100 -10.63 8.92 8.03
CA THR A 100 -10.82 10.26 8.59
C THR A 100 -12.07 10.24 9.46
N ALA A 101 -12.29 11.32 10.21
CA ALA A 101 -13.48 11.43 11.03
C ALA A 101 -14.77 11.35 10.22
N ASN A 102 -14.72 11.72 8.94
CA ASN A 102 -15.89 11.78 8.07
C ASN A 102 -15.95 10.62 7.09
N GLY A 103 -15.34 9.49 7.40
CA GLY A 103 -15.34 8.32 6.54
C GLY A 103 -13.93 7.96 6.14
N GLY A 104 -13.44 8.50 5.05
CA GLY A 104 -12.10 8.20 4.60
C GLY A 104 -11.96 8.46 3.12
N TYR A 105 -10.77 8.23 2.60
CA TYR A 105 -10.50 8.40 1.18
C TYR A 105 -9.43 7.41 0.74
N VAL A 106 -9.29 7.28 -0.56
CA VAL A 106 -8.35 6.35 -1.17
C VAL A 106 -7.28 7.13 -1.92
N LEU A 107 -6.05 6.73 -1.74
CA LEU A 107 -4.94 7.19 -2.56
C LEU A 107 -4.65 6.08 -3.57
N ASP A 108 -4.89 6.37 -4.83
CA ASP A 108 -4.74 5.41 -5.91
C ASP A 108 -3.47 5.68 -6.68
N PRO A 109 -2.54 4.72 -6.75
CA PRO A 109 -1.28 4.93 -7.46
C PRO A 109 -1.41 4.92 -8.97
N LYS A 110 -2.55 4.53 -9.51
CA LYS A 110 -2.72 4.37 -10.95
C LYS A 110 -2.56 5.72 -11.66
N LYS A 111 -1.72 5.74 -12.68
CA LYS A 111 -1.34 6.96 -13.36
C LYS A 111 -2.52 7.66 -14.03
N SER A 112 -3.49 6.91 -14.54
CA SER A 112 -4.67 7.46 -15.20
C SER A 112 -5.66 8.10 -14.24
N ILE A 113 -5.56 7.81 -12.95
CA ILE A 113 -6.42 8.45 -11.95
C ILE A 113 -5.85 9.83 -11.66
N LYS A 114 -6.65 10.86 -11.89
CA LYS A 114 -6.20 12.25 -11.74
C LYS A 114 -6.51 12.84 -10.37
N SER A 115 -7.43 12.21 -9.66
CA SER A 115 -7.84 12.69 -8.34
C SER A 115 -6.76 12.42 -7.31
N ALA A 116 -6.40 13.44 -6.52
CA ALA A 116 -5.43 13.26 -5.43
C ALA A 116 -5.99 12.34 -4.34
N ARG A 117 -7.31 12.39 -4.14
CA ARG A 117 -8.01 11.56 -3.16
C ARG A 117 -9.30 11.07 -3.79
N ARG A 118 -9.50 9.77 -3.79
CA ARG A 118 -10.71 9.18 -4.34
C ARG A 118 -11.73 8.96 -3.25
N VAL A 119 -12.97 9.30 -3.54
CA VAL A 119 -14.12 8.98 -2.67
C VAL A 119 -15.23 8.30 -3.45
N ASP A 120 -14.96 7.89 -4.66
CA ASP A 120 -15.93 7.19 -5.53
C ASP A 120 -15.93 5.69 -5.20
N PHE A 121 -16.29 5.37 -3.97
CA PHE A 121 -16.22 4.00 -3.47
C PHE A 121 -17.05 3.00 -4.28
N GLY A 122 -18.12 3.46 -4.89
CA GLY A 122 -18.94 2.59 -5.73
C GLY A 122 -18.22 2.04 -6.95
N ARG A 123 -17.11 2.64 -7.35
CA ARG A 123 -16.30 2.17 -8.47
C ARG A 123 -15.09 1.36 -8.04
N MET A 124 -14.94 1.17 -6.73
CA MET A 124 -13.81 0.44 -6.16
C MET A 124 -14.37 -0.70 -5.31
N THR A 125 -14.46 -1.88 -5.89
CA THR A 125 -14.98 -3.05 -5.17
C THR A 125 -13.86 -3.68 -4.34
N PRO A 126 -13.91 -3.59 -3.00
CA PRO A 126 -12.84 -4.16 -2.21
C PRO A 126 -12.89 -5.69 -2.21
N CYS A 127 -11.73 -6.32 -2.13
CA CYS A 127 -11.65 -7.77 -2.03
C CYS A 127 -10.76 -8.22 -0.86
N SER A 128 -9.78 -7.43 -0.49
CA SER A 128 -8.89 -7.78 0.61
C SER A 128 -8.28 -6.52 1.21
N CYS A 129 -7.74 -6.64 2.41
CA CYS A 129 -7.04 -5.53 3.01
C CYS A 129 -5.91 -6.02 3.91
N ILE A 130 -4.91 -5.17 4.06
CA ILE A 130 -3.82 -5.35 5.00
C ILE A 130 -3.79 -4.08 5.86
N PRO A 131 -4.35 -4.12 7.07
CA PRO A 131 -4.22 -2.99 7.98
C PRO A 131 -2.75 -2.75 8.30
N VAL A 132 -2.37 -1.48 8.38
CA VAL A 132 -0.96 -1.12 8.58
C VAL A 132 -0.84 -0.14 9.72
N LEU A 133 0.00 -0.48 10.67
CA LEU A 133 0.37 0.44 11.73
C LEU A 133 1.67 1.14 11.34
N ARG A 134 1.65 2.46 11.39
CA ARG A 134 2.84 3.26 11.16
C ARG A 134 3.44 3.62 12.51
N PRO A 135 4.73 3.39 12.71
CA PRO A 135 5.38 3.92 13.90
C PRO A 135 5.22 5.43 13.94
N ASN A 136 5.05 5.97 15.15
CA ASN A 136 4.91 7.40 15.30
C ASN A 136 6.22 8.10 14.92
N LYS A 137 6.18 8.79 13.77
CA LYS A 137 7.39 9.43 13.26
C LYS A 137 7.78 10.69 14.01
N SER A 138 6.87 11.26 14.78
CA SER A 138 7.20 12.41 15.60
C SER A 138 7.98 11.98 16.85
N PHE A 139 7.85 10.71 17.22
CA PHE A 139 8.63 10.14 18.29
C PHE A 139 9.80 9.37 17.70
N LYS A 140 10.98 9.93 17.76
CA LYS A 140 12.16 9.24 17.30
C LYS A 140 12.68 8.39 18.43
N PRO A 141 12.55 7.06 18.34
CA PRO A 141 13.24 6.25 19.31
C PRO A 141 14.69 6.63 19.23
N THR A 142 15.31 6.74 20.37
CA THR A 142 16.71 7.00 20.37
C THR A 142 17.37 5.97 19.48
N PRO A 143 18.10 6.44 18.61
CA PRO A 143 18.71 5.51 17.68
C PRO A 143 19.43 4.42 18.42
N LEU A 144 18.94 4.41 18.73
CA LEU A 144 19.10 3.77 19.08
C LEU A 144 19.89 3.40 19.39
N ARG A 145 19.95 3.41 19.61
CA ARG A 145 20.42 3.28 20.01
C ARG A 145 21.14 2.80 20.04
N GLY A 146 21.39 2.96 19.85
CA GLY A 146 22.02 2.52 19.96
C GLY A 146 22.49 2.27 20.20
N PRO A 147 23.00 2.09 20.42
CA PRO A 147 23.32 1.73 20.77
C PRO A 147 23.21 1.66 21.21
N ALA A 148 22.95 1.79 21.15
CA ALA A 148 22.79 1.83 21.58
C ALA A 148 22.61 1.63 21.70
#